data_83516f848ad253ce9cf0abf0fe0594d4
#
_entry.id   83516f848ad253ce9cf0abf0fe0594d4
#
_cell.length_a   1.000
_cell.length_b   1.000
_cell.length_c   1.000
_cell.angle_alpha   90.00
_cell.angle_beta   90.00
_cell.angle_gamma   90.00
#
_symmetry.space_group_name_H-M   'P 1'
#
loop_
_entity.id
_entity.type
_entity.pdbx_description
1 polymer ?
#
loop_
_entity_poly.entity_id
_entity_poly.type
_entity_poly.pdbx_seq_one_letter_code
_entity_poly.pdbx_strand_id
1 'polypeptide(L)'
;MKALAMATILSTCATLAAEPEAREWQAPNGTTVRHRFHAPEKTEAGKTYPLVLFLHGAGERGSDNTAQLKHGVPAILAGADALGQPCFLIAPQCPAGQWWSPAVPSRTRLSAAAKPNALLEAVIALVDETAKSQPVDPARIYLTGISMGGFATWDLLGRAPGKWAAAVPICGGGDPELAATFGPVPIHAFHGEADSVVPVRATRDMITALETSGRKPLATYYPGVGHNSWTQTYANPELIRWIFTQRKTD
;
A
#
# COMPACT_ATOMS: atom_id res chain seq x y z
N MET A 1 -7.32 -24.65 57.09
CA MET A 1 -6.21 -24.11 56.28
C MET A 1 -6.73 -23.91 54.86
N LYS A 2 -6.97 -22.65 54.44
CA LYS A 2 -7.42 -22.30 53.08
C LYS A 2 -6.20 -21.90 52.27
N ALA A 3 -5.89 -22.65 51.22
CA ALA A 3 -4.79 -22.29 50.30
C ALA A 3 -5.25 -21.17 49.38
N LEU A 4 -4.51 -20.04 49.41
CA LEU A 4 -4.72 -18.89 48.54
C LEU A 4 -3.98 -19.18 47.24
N ALA A 5 -4.70 -19.36 46.15
CA ALA A 5 -4.11 -19.50 44.81
C ALA A 5 -3.72 -18.12 44.29
N MET A 6 -2.44 -17.89 44.15
CA MET A 6 -1.87 -16.67 43.58
C MET A 6 -1.92 -16.77 42.07
N ALA A 7 -2.82 -16.04 41.43
CA ALA A 7 -2.89 -15.95 39.97
C ALA A 7 -1.78 -15.05 39.48
N THR A 8 -0.80 -15.62 38.78
CA THR A 8 0.27 -14.89 38.09
C THR A 8 -0.31 -14.26 36.81
N ILE A 9 -0.51 -12.96 36.80
CA ILE A 9 -0.87 -12.20 35.60
C ILE A 9 0.40 -12.09 34.75
N LEU A 10 0.48 -12.89 33.68
CA LEU A 10 1.48 -12.68 32.64
C LEU A 10 1.09 -11.42 31.86
N SER A 11 1.76 -10.31 32.14
CA SER A 11 1.71 -9.10 31.34
C SER A 11 2.43 -9.40 30.02
N THR A 12 1.67 -9.64 28.96
CA THR A 12 2.21 -9.67 27.59
C THR A 12 2.57 -8.23 27.22
N CYS A 13 3.84 -7.89 27.38
CA CYS A 13 4.39 -6.66 26.82
C CYS A 13 4.32 -6.79 25.29
N ALA A 14 3.36 -6.12 24.65
CA ALA A 14 3.35 -6.00 23.19
C ALA A 14 4.60 -5.19 22.82
N THR A 15 5.61 -5.85 22.28
CA THR A 15 6.75 -5.16 21.65
C THR A 15 6.19 -4.37 20.48
N LEU A 16 6.27 -3.03 20.54
CA LEU A 16 5.98 -2.19 19.39
C LEU A 16 6.96 -2.61 18.27
N ALA A 17 6.42 -2.85 17.08
CA ALA A 17 7.24 -3.13 15.91
C ALA A 17 8.34 -2.06 15.79
N ALA A 18 9.57 -2.47 15.50
CA ALA A 18 10.68 -1.54 15.34
C ALA A 18 10.35 -0.51 14.23
N GLU A 19 10.72 0.74 14.47
CA GLU A 19 10.51 1.79 13.46
C GLU A 19 11.24 1.43 12.16
N PRO A 20 10.59 1.55 10.99
CA PRO A 20 11.23 1.25 9.71
C PRO A 20 12.52 2.04 9.50
N GLU A 21 13.57 1.38 9.06
CA GLU A 21 14.89 1.96 8.84
C GLU A 21 14.89 2.96 7.67
N ALA A 22 15.57 4.09 7.82
CA ALA A 22 15.76 5.06 6.75
C ALA A 22 16.86 4.57 5.79
N ARG A 23 16.53 4.44 4.51
CA ARG A 23 17.43 4.01 3.45
C ARG A 23 17.36 4.92 2.24
N GLU A 24 18.44 4.92 1.46
CA GLU A 24 18.49 5.45 0.10
C GLU A 24 18.94 4.34 -0.84
N TRP A 25 18.31 4.27 -2.00
CA TRP A 25 18.67 3.32 -3.03
C TRP A 25 18.74 4.02 -4.38
N GLN A 26 19.77 3.72 -5.16
CA GLN A 26 19.95 4.27 -6.49
C GLN A 26 19.45 3.28 -7.52
N ALA A 27 18.41 3.67 -8.24
CA ALA A 27 17.84 2.88 -9.31
C ALA A 27 18.73 2.83 -10.56
N PRO A 28 18.58 1.80 -11.41
CA PRO A 28 19.32 1.71 -12.67
C PRO A 28 19.12 2.90 -13.62
N ASN A 29 17.99 3.60 -13.52
CA ASN A 29 17.71 4.82 -14.28
C ASN A 29 18.35 6.10 -13.69
N GLY A 30 19.20 5.97 -12.65
CA GLY A 30 19.88 7.06 -11.97
C GLY A 30 19.05 7.79 -10.91
N THR A 31 17.78 7.41 -10.70
CA THR A 31 16.92 8.03 -9.69
C THR A 31 17.27 7.52 -8.29
N THR A 32 17.52 8.43 -7.34
CA THR A 32 17.66 8.06 -5.93
C THR A 32 16.28 7.96 -5.27
N VAL A 33 15.95 6.80 -4.70
CA VAL A 33 14.73 6.56 -3.94
C VAL A 33 15.03 6.57 -2.45
N ARG A 34 14.63 7.64 -1.75
CA ARG A 34 14.57 7.65 -0.29
C ARG A 34 13.38 6.84 0.15
N HIS A 35 13.59 5.93 1.09
CA HIS A 35 12.50 5.08 1.56
C HIS A 35 12.72 4.64 3.00
N ARG A 36 11.64 4.28 3.66
CA ARG A 36 11.65 3.54 4.91
C ARG A 36 11.48 2.07 4.60
N PHE A 37 12.30 1.26 5.24
CA PHE A 37 12.32 -0.17 5.08
C PHE A 37 12.08 -0.88 6.41
N HIS A 38 11.09 -1.75 6.46
CA HIS A 38 10.84 -2.64 7.58
C HIS A 38 11.13 -4.08 7.16
N ALA A 39 11.76 -4.82 8.06
CA ALA A 39 11.99 -6.26 7.93
C ALA A 39 11.41 -6.99 9.15
N PRO A 40 10.98 -8.24 9.01
CA PRO A 40 10.67 -9.08 10.17
C PRO A 40 11.82 -9.10 11.17
N GLU A 41 11.54 -9.04 12.47
CA GLU A 41 12.58 -9.12 13.53
C GLU A 41 13.44 -10.37 13.39
N LYS A 42 12.83 -11.47 12.96
CA LYS A 42 13.51 -12.74 12.72
C LYS A 42 13.01 -13.34 11.42
N THR A 43 13.95 -13.77 10.60
CA THR A 43 13.68 -14.58 9.42
C THR A 43 14.20 -16.00 9.67
N GLU A 44 13.39 -16.99 9.30
CA GLU A 44 13.74 -18.40 9.42
C GLU A 44 14.32 -18.90 8.09
N ALA A 45 15.36 -19.71 8.14
CA ALA A 45 15.96 -20.27 6.93
C ALA A 45 14.93 -21.08 6.13
N GLY A 46 14.83 -20.80 4.83
CA GLY A 46 13.91 -21.47 3.92
C GLY A 46 12.46 -20.95 3.97
N LYS A 47 12.13 -20.00 4.86
CA LYS A 47 10.82 -19.32 4.84
C LYS A 47 10.86 -18.04 4.02
N THR A 48 9.75 -17.73 3.39
CA THR A 48 9.52 -16.47 2.66
C THR A 48 8.36 -15.68 3.27
N TYR A 49 8.43 -14.36 3.16
CA TYR A 49 7.57 -13.41 3.86
C TYR A 49 6.87 -12.46 2.87
N PRO A 50 5.68 -11.94 3.21
CA PRO A 50 5.03 -10.91 2.41
C PRO A 50 5.89 -9.65 2.28
N LEU A 51 5.67 -8.90 1.19
CA LEU A 51 6.19 -7.55 1.00
C LEU A 51 5.02 -6.58 0.77
N VAL A 52 5.01 -5.46 1.47
CA VAL A 52 4.03 -4.38 1.29
C VAL A 52 4.74 -3.15 0.70
N LEU A 53 4.26 -2.66 -0.44
CA LEU A 53 4.58 -1.32 -0.93
C LEU A 53 3.49 -0.35 -0.48
N PHE A 54 3.88 0.65 0.32
CA PHE A 54 3.00 1.73 0.76
C PHE A 54 3.37 3.06 0.09
N LEU A 55 2.41 3.73 -0.54
CA LEU A 55 2.58 5.02 -1.20
C LEU A 55 1.80 6.12 -0.48
N HIS A 56 2.51 7.12 0.02
CA HIS A 56 1.95 8.23 0.79
C HIS A 56 1.20 9.26 -0.07
N GLY A 57 0.45 10.14 0.57
CA GLY A 57 -0.26 11.26 -0.03
C GLY A 57 0.64 12.46 -0.36
N ALA A 58 0.05 13.49 -0.97
CA ALA A 58 0.80 14.68 -1.40
C ALA A 58 1.38 15.50 -0.22
N GLY A 59 0.79 15.37 0.97
CA GLY A 59 1.24 16.08 2.16
C GLY A 59 2.57 15.58 2.75
N GLU A 60 2.97 14.35 2.44
CA GLU A 60 4.16 13.69 2.97
C GLU A 60 5.36 13.75 2.01
N ARG A 61 5.23 14.51 0.91
CA ARG A 61 6.34 14.78 -0.02
C ARG A 61 7.46 15.54 0.68
N GLY A 62 8.70 15.18 0.36
CA GLY A 62 9.85 15.82 0.97
C GLY A 62 11.16 15.11 0.71
N SER A 63 12.12 15.37 1.58
CA SER A 63 13.45 14.75 1.56
C SER A 63 13.93 14.34 2.96
N ASP A 64 13.07 14.45 3.96
CA ASP A 64 13.37 14.12 5.36
C ASP A 64 13.39 12.60 5.62
N ASN A 65 12.89 11.82 4.68
CA ASN A 65 12.73 10.37 4.78
C ASN A 65 11.99 9.93 6.06
N THR A 66 11.01 10.74 6.51
CA THR A 66 10.25 10.51 7.75
C THR A 66 8.75 10.76 7.57
N ALA A 67 8.36 11.81 6.84
CA ALA A 67 6.96 12.22 6.71
C ALA A 67 6.06 11.11 6.14
N GLN A 68 6.57 10.23 5.28
CA GLN A 68 5.83 9.11 4.70
C GLN A 68 5.35 8.07 5.73
N LEU A 69 5.89 8.07 6.95
CA LEU A 69 5.44 7.19 8.03
C LEU A 69 4.20 7.70 8.76
N LYS A 70 3.81 8.96 8.54
CA LYS A 70 2.74 9.64 9.29
C LYS A 70 1.40 8.90 9.22
N HIS A 71 1.09 8.28 8.09
CA HIS A 71 -0.18 7.63 7.84
C HIS A 71 0.02 6.20 7.31
N GLY A 72 -0.85 5.28 7.71
CA GLY A 72 -0.92 3.92 7.19
C GLY A 72 0.15 2.97 7.69
N VAL A 73 1.43 3.30 7.53
CA VAL A 73 2.55 2.39 7.85
C VAL A 73 2.48 1.82 9.26
N PRO A 74 2.32 2.62 10.34
CA PRO A 74 2.25 2.07 11.69
C PRO A 74 1.08 1.11 11.88
N ALA A 75 -0.09 1.45 11.31
CA ALA A 75 -1.29 0.62 11.45
C ALA A 75 -1.18 -0.69 10.65
N ILE A 76 -0.57 -0.67 9.46
CA ILE A 76 -0.31 -1.87 8.66
C ILE A 76 0.62 -2.82 9.43
N LEU A 77 1.74 -2.31 9.96
CA LEU A 77 2.70 -3.12 10.71
C LEU A 77 2.09 -3.70 11.99
N ALA A 78 1.40 -2.87 12.80
CA ALA A 78 0.72 -3.33 14.00
C ALA A 78 -0.36 -4.39 13.69
N GLY A 79 -1.10 -4.21 12.60
CA GLY A 79 -2.10 -5.18 12.16
C GLY A 79 -1.48 -6.49 11.66
N ALA A 80 -0.36 -6.43 10.94
CA ALA A 80 0.40 -7.61 10.52
C ALA A 80 0.92 -8.41 11.73
N ASP A 81 1.50 -7.71 12.71
CA ASP A 81 1.98 -8.32 13.96
C ASP A 81 0.84 -8.98 14.75
N ALA A 82 -0.31 -8.30 14.88
CA ALA A 82 -1.49 -8.85 15.55
C ALA A 82 -2.04 -10.12 14.88
N LEU A 83 -1.80 -10.28 13.57
CA LEU A 83 -2.17 -11.49 12.81
C LEU A 83 -1.07 -12.55 12.81
N GLY A 84 0.08 -12.32 13.43
CA GLY A 84 1.24 -13.21 13.34
C GLY A 84 1.77 -13.35 11.91
N GLN A 85 1.67 -12.28 11.10
CA GLN A 85 2.11 -12.22 9.71
C GLN A 85 3.31 -11.25 9.57
N PRO A 86 4.51 -11.63 10.04
CA PRO A 86 5.69 -10.80 9.86
C PRO A 86 5.90 -10.52 8.37
N CYS A 87 6.21 -9.27 8.02
CA CYS A 87 6.31 -8.85 6.63
C CYS A 87 7.46 -7.86 6.41
N PHE A 88 7.94 -7.79 5.18
CA PHE A 88 8.71 -6.65 4.70
C PHE A 88 7.77 -5.51 4.33
N LEU A 89 8.23 -4.26 4.50
CA LEU A 89 7.50 -3.09 4.02
C LEU A 89 8.47 -2.07 3.44
N ILE A 90 8.11 -1.51 2.30
CA ILE A 90 8.78 -0.38 1.67
C ILE A 90 7.82 0.81 1.66
N ALA A 91 8.22 1.93 2.24
CA ALA A 91 7.53 3.21 2.16
C ALA A 91 8.47 4.26 1.54
N PRO A 92 8.49 4.43 0.21
CA PRO A 92 9.30 5.45 -0.43
C PRO A 92 8.75 6.85 -0.15
N GLN A 93 9.61 7.87 -0.21
CA GLN A 93 9.21 9.27 -0.15
C GLN A 93 9.32 9.93 -1.52
N CYS A 94 8.20 10.47 -2.00
CA CYS A 94 8.16 11.28 -3.20
C CYS A 94 8.78 12.64 -2.91
N PRO A 95 9.72 13.14 -3.71
CA PRO A 95 10.32 14.46 -3.51
C PRO A 95 9.29 15.60 -3.55
N ALA A 96 9.62 16.72 -2.90
CA ALA A 96 8.81 17.94 -2.97
C ALA A 96 8.62 18.37 -4.44
N GLY A 97 7.42 18.80 -4.78
CA GLY A 97 7.08 19.25 -6.15
C GLY A 97 6.86 18.12 -7.16
N GLN A 98 7.15 16.87 -6.83
CA GLN A 98 6.92 15.72 -7.69
C GLN A 98 5.61 14.98 -7.36
N TRP A 99 5.24 14.07 -8.25
CA TRP A 99 4.06 13.20 -8.12
C TRP A 99 4.47 11.76 -8.45
N TRP A 100 3.80 10.79 -7.80
CA TRP A 100 4.01 9.38 -8.12
C TRP A 100 3.65 9.05 -9.56
N SER A 101 2.50 9.53 -9.98
CA SER A 101 1.96 9.30 -11.31
C SER A 101 1.73 10.62 -12.02
N PRO A 102 1.70 10.64 -13.36
CA PRO A 102 1.41 11.83 -14.13
C PRO A 102 0.08 12.43 -13.69
N ALA A 103 0.12 13.64 -13.12
CA ALA A 103 -1.05 14.32 -12.58
C ALA A 103 -2.03 14.69 -13.69
N VAL A 104 -3.30 14.36 -13.49
CA VAL A 104 -4.39 14.93 -14.27
C VAL A 104 -4.91 16.16 -13.55
N PRO A 105 -5.09 17.30 -14.22
CA PRO A 105 -5.57 18.54 -13.59
C PRO A 105 -6.89 18.38 -12.84
N SER A 106 -7.77 17.49 -13.29
CA SER A 106 -9.09 17.26 -12.71
C SER A 106 -9.10 16.49 -11.38
N ARG A 107 -7.97 15.88 -10.96
CA ARG A 107 -7.90 14.99 -9.80
C ARG A 107 -8.96 13.87 -9.77
N THR A 108 -9.49 13.51 -10.92
CA THR A 108 -10.53 12.47 -11.05
C THR A 108 -10.07 11.25 -11.78
N ARG A 109 -9.08 11.38 -12.67
CA ARG A 109 -8.51 10.25 -13.42
C ARG A 109 -7.04 10.48 -13.77
N LEU A 110 -6.35 9.40 -14.10
CA LEU A 110 -5.03 9.42 -14.76
C LEU A 110 -5.20 9.33 -16.28
N SER A 111 -4.17 9.66 -17.02
CA SER A 111 -4.15 9.47 -18.48
C SER A 111 -3.34 8.23 -18.84
N ALA A 112 -3.97 7.27 -19.54
CA ALA A 112 -3.35 6.05 -20.03
C ALA A 112 -2.13 6.31 -20.94
N ALA A 113 -2.15 7.43 -21.69
CA ALA A 113 -1.09 7.80 -22.61
C ALA A 113 0.17 8.37 -21.91
N ALA A 114 0.09 8.70 -20.63
CA ALA A 114 1.22 9.27 -19.92
C ALA A 114 2.28 8.21 -19.61
N LYS A 115 3.52 8.45 -20.02
CA LYS A 115 4.65 7.61 -19.61
C LYS A 115 4.83 7.67 -18.08
N PRO A 116 5.27 6.55 -17.43
CA PRO A 116 5.66 6.62 -16.04
C PRO A 116 6.78 7.65 -15.89
N ASN A 117 6.79 8.35 -14.76
CA ASN A 117 7.96 9.17 -14.44
C ASN A 117 9.09 8.27 -13.90
N ALA A 118 10.32 8.77 -13.97
CA ALA A 118 11.50 8.03 -13.55
C ALA A 118 11.44 7.56 -12.07
N LEU A 119 10.75 8.34 -11.21
CA LEU A 119 10.56 7.97 -9.80
C LEU A 119 9.68 6.73 -9.66
N LEU A 120 8.56 6.64 -10.36
CA LEU A 120 7.67 5.49 -10.27
C LEU A 120 8.33 4.23 -10.84
N GLU A 121 9.09 4.36 -11.94
CA GLU A 121 9.93 3.27 -12.48
C GLU A 121 10.96 2.81 -11.45
N ALA A 122 11.64 3.75 -10.77
CA ALA A 122 12.59 3.45 -9.73
C ALA A 122 11.94 2.74 -8.53
N VAL A 123 10.73 3.11 -8.15
CA VAL A 123 9.98 2.43 -7.07
C VAL A 123 9.65 0.98 -7.46
N ILE A 124 9.23 0.73 -8.71
CA ILE A 124 9.00 -0.65 -9.20
C ILE A 124 10.30 -1.46 -9.13
N ALA A 125 11.42 -0.88 -9.58
CA ALA A 125 12.72 -1.54 -9.56
C ALA A 125 13.21 -1.81 -8.12
N LEU A 126 12.92 -0.91 -7.16
CA LEU A 126 13.22 -1.14 -5.74
C LEU A 126 12.43 -2.33 -5.16
N VAL A 127 11.16 -2.49 -5.54
CA VAL A 127 10.36 -3.66 -5.16
C VAL A 127 10.99 -4.94 -5.72
N ASP A 128 11.43 -4.93 -6.99
CA ASP A 128 12.07 -6.08 -7.62
C ASP A 128 13.40 -6.43 -6.95
N GLU A 129 14.21 -5.43 -6.64
CA GLU A 129 15.49 -5.61 -5.94
C GLU A 129 15.27 -6.18 -4.53
N THR A 130 14.28 -5.64 -3.80
CA THR A 130 13.95 -6.16 -2.48
C THR A 130 13.46 -7.61 -2.54
N ALA A 131 12.63 -7.94 -3.53
CA ALA A 131 12.13 -9.31 -3.70
C ALA A 131 13.23 -10.32 -4.08
N LYS A 132 14.34 -9.85 -4.67
CA LYS A 132 15.51 -10.69 -4.99
C LYS A 132 16.50 -10.82 -3.82
N SER A 133 16.71 -9.72 -3.10
CA SER A 133 17.75 -9.65 -2.04
C SER A 133 17.25 -10.07 -0.66
N GLN A 134 15.95 -10.13 -0.45
CA GLN A 134 15.32 -10.53 0.81
C GLN A 134 14.50 -11.83 0.61
N PRO A 135 14.22 -12.61 1.66
CA PRO A 135 13.37 -13.79 1.57
C PRO A 135 11.89 -13.41 1.42
N VAL A 136 11.56 -12.68 0.35
CA VAL A 136 10.20 -12.29 0.00
C VAL A 136 9.49 -13.43 -0.73
N ASP A 137 8.22 -13.64 -0.40
CA ASP A 137 7.33 -14.52 -1.16
C ASP A 137 6.82 -13.78 -2.40
N PRO A 138 7.23 -14.14 -3.62
CA PRO A 138 6.83 -13.43 -4.82
C PRO A 138 5.32 -13.53 -5.13
N ALA A 139 4.63 -14.48 -4.50
CA ALA A 139 3.19 -14.60 -4.57
C ALA A 139 2.45 -13.73 -3.52
N ARG A 140 3.16 -12.99 -2.67
CA ARG A 140 2.59 -12.16 -1.61
C ARG A 140 3.21 -10.75 -1.59
N ILE A 141 3.19 -10.08 -2.73
CA ILE A 141 3.61 -8.67 -2.85
C ILE A 141 2.35 -7.81 -2.94
N TYR A 142 2.14 -6.97 -1.95
CA TYR A 142 0.93 -6.16 -1.81
C TYR A 142 1.19 -4.69 -2.10
N LEU A 143 0.21 -4.02 -2.67
CA LEU A 143 0.28 -2.63 -3.07
C LEU A 143 -0.82 -1.83 -2.39
N THR A 144 -0.46 -0.73 -1.72
CA THR A 144 -1.45 0.18 -1.13
C THR A 144 -0.94 1.62 -1.13
N GLY A 145 -1.87 2.58 -1.08
CA GLY A 145 -1.52 3.98 -1.01
C GLY A 145 -2.73 4.88 -0.80
N ILE A 146 -2.46 6.09 -0.35
CA ILE A 146 -3.48 7.08 0.02
C ILE A 146 -3.42 8.31 -0.87
N SER A 147 -4.56 8.88 -1.28
CA SER A 147 -4.64 10.13 -2.04
C SER A 147 -3.73 10.08 -3.29
N MET A 148 -2.68 10.89 -3.36
CA MET A 148 -1.66 10.83 -4.41
C MET A 148 -1.10 9.41 -4.58
N GLY A 149 -0.86 8.68 -3.48
CA GLY A 149 -0.46 7.27 -3.49
C GLY A 149 -1.60 6.32 -3.89
N GLY A 150 -2.86 6.69 -3.65
CA GLY A 150 -4.04 5.97 -4.14
C GLY A 150 -4.13 6.02 -5.67
N PHE A 151 -3.85 7.18 -6.28
CA PHE A 151 -3.69 7.29 -7.74
C PHE A 151 -2.55 6.42 -8.27
N ALA A 152 -1.41 6.46 -7.58
CA ALA A 152 -0.27 5.62 -7.97
C ALA A 152 -0.55 4.12 -7.83
N THR A 153 -1.36 3.72 -6.85
CA THR A 153 -1.82 2.34 -6.69
C THR A 153 -2.58 1.89 -7.94
N TRP A 154 -3.53 2.69 -8.42
CA TRP A 154 -4.24 2.41 -9.67
C TRP A 154 -3.32 2.38 -10.88
N ASP A 155 -2.36 3.31 -10.96
CA ASP A 155 -1.41 3.39 -12.08
C ASP A 155 -0.47 2.17 -12.12
N LEU A 156 0.04 1.74 -10.97
CA LEU A 156 0.92 0.58 -10.86
C LEU A 156 0.24 -0.75 -11.22
N LEU A 157 -1.06 -0.87 -11.03
CA LEU A 157 -1.82 -2.03 -11.50
C LEU A 157 -1.73 -2.20 -13.02
N GLY A 158 -1.80 -1.11 -13.77
CA GLY A 158 -1.68 -1.14 -15.23
C GLY A 158 -0.23 -1.25 -15.73
N ARG A 159 0.74 -0.67 -15.00
CA ARG A 159 2.15 -0.64 -15.42
C ARG A 159 2.94 -1.86 -15.05
N ALA A 160 2.56 -2.55 -14.00
CA ALA A 160 3.21 -3.78 -13.52
C ALA A 160 2.16 -4.88 -13.29
N PRO A 161 1.39 -5.26 -14.33
CA PRO A 161 0.38 -6.30 -14.20
C PRO A 161 1.05 -7.62 -13.81
N GLY A 162 0.38 -8.41 -12.98
CA GLY A 162 0.91 -9.69 -12.50
C GLY A 162 1.98 -9.61 -11.40
N LYS A 163 2.41 -8.41 -10.99
CA LYS A 163 3.32 -8.24 -9.85
C LYS A 163 2.61 -8.37 -8.50
N TRP A 164 1.38 -7.89 -8.38
CA TRP A 164 0.68 -7.67 -7.13
C TRP A 164 -0.24 -8.82 -6.77
N ALA A 165 -0.16 -9.28 -5.53
CA ALA A 165 -1.08 -10.27 -4.95
C ALA A 165 -2.40 -9.64 -4.49
N ALA A 166 -2.38 -8.38 -4.11
CA ALA A 166 -3.55 -7.56 -3.84
C ALA A 166 -3.22 -6.08 -3.97
N ALA A 167 -4.25 -5.26 -4.21
CA ALA A 167 -4.12 -3.81 -4.22
C ALA A 167 -5.21 -3.12 -3.40
N VAL A 168 -4.81 -2.10 -2.62
CA VAL A 168 -5.71 -1.31 -1.77
C VAL A 168 -5.51 0.17 -2.07
N PRO A 169 -6.15 0.72 -3.13
CA PRO A 169 -6.16 2.15 -3.40
C PRO A 169 -7.14 2.87 -2.47
N ILE A 170 -6.69 3.94 -1.80
CA ILE A 170 -7.51 4.72 -0.87
C ILE A 170 -7.61 6.16 -1.36
N CYS A 171 -8.83 6.71 -1.46
CA CYS A 171 -9.19 8.07 -1.89
C CYS A 171 -8.37 8.56 -3.10
N GLY A 172 -8.26 7.71 -4.12
CA GLY A 172 -7.60 7.98 -5.38
C GLY A 172 -8.45 7.60 -6.58
N GLY A 173 -7.94 7.87 -7.76
CA GLY A 173 -8.54 7.47 -9.03
C GLY A 173 -7.48 6.94 -9.99
N GLY A 174 -7.91 6.27 -11.04
CA GLY A 174 -7.06 5.73 -12.08
C GLY A 174 -7.49 6.15 -13.47
N ASP A 175 -7.03 5.43 -14.47
CA ASP A 175 -7.58 5.51 -15.81
C ASP A 175 -8.52 4.31 -16.05
N PRO A 176 -9.84 4.54 -16.19
CA PRO A 176 -10.81 3.47 -16.44
C PRO A 176 -10.51 2.65 -17.71
N GLU A 177 -9.85 3.25 -18.71
CA GLU A 177 -9.49 2.57 -19.96
C GLU A 177 -8.45 1.47 -19.74
N LEU A 178 -7.66 1.56 -18.65
CA LEU A 178 -6.67 0.55 -18.28
C LEU A 178 -7.24 -0.60 -17.43
N ALA A 179 -8.48 -0.53 -16.97
CA ALA A 179 -9.04 -1.50 -16.03
C ALA A 179 -8.93 -2.96 -16.53
N ALA A 180 -9.10 -3.18 -17.82
CA ALA A 180 -8.99 -4.51 -18.44
C ALA A 180 -7.55 -5.07 -18.44
N THR A 181 -6.53 -4.20 -18.28
CA THR A 181 -5.10 -4.59 -18.33
C THR A 181 -4.53 -4.99 -16.97
N PHE A 182 -5.25 -4.76 -15.87
CA PHE A 182 -4.73 -4.96 -14.51
C PHE A 182 -4.45 -6.43 -14.13
N GLY A 183 -4.85 -7.39 -14.98
CA GLY A 183 -4.73 -8.81 -14.65
C GLY A 183 -5.68 -9.25 -13.54
N PRO A 184 -5.57 -10.46 -13.00
CA PRO A 184 -6.54 -11.03 -12.05
C PRO A 184 -6.35 -10.58 -10.60
N VAL A 185 -5.59 -9.50 -10.34
CA VAL A 185 -5.28 -9.03 -8.98
C VAL A 185 -6.53 -8.67 -8.18
N PRO A 186 -6.73 -9.19 -6.96
CA PRO A 186 -7.78 -8.76 -6.06
C PRO A 186 -7.60 -7.27 -5.67
N ILE A 187 -8.69 -6.51 -5.75
CA ILE A 187 -8.70 -5.07 -5.44
C ILE A 187 -9.77 -4.80 -4.40
N HIS A 188 -9.42 -4.06 -3.34
CA HIS A 188 -10.36 -3.50 -2.38
C HIS A 188 -10.12 -1.99 -2.27
N ALA A 189 -10.97 -1.20 -2.90
CA ALA A 189 -10.86 0.26 -2.91
C ALA A 189 -11.64 0.90 -1.76
N PHE A 190 -11.13 2.02 -1.24
CA PHE A 190 -11.77 2.76 -0.14
C PHE A 190 -11.85 4.25 -0.46
N HIS A 191 -12.98 4.88 -0.08
CA HIS A 191 -13.16 6.33 -0.29
C HIS A 191 -14.19 6.92 0.67
N GLY A 192 -13.97 8.17 1.09
CA GLY A 192 -14.97 8.95 1.83
C GLY A 192 -15.98 9.56 0.86
N GLU A 193 -17.30 9.43 1.12
CA GLU A 193 -18.32 9.95 0.21
C GLU A 193 -18.41 11.49 0.21
N ALA A 194 -17.98 12.13 1.31
CA ALA A 194 -17.91 13.59 1.43
C ALA A 194 -16.52 14.16 1.10
N ASP A 195 -15.67 13.41 0.36
CA ASP A 195 -14.34 13.87 -0.03
C ASP A 195 -14.42 15.06 -0.99
N SER A 196 -13.99 16.23 -0.52
CA SER A 196 -13.94 17.49 -1.27
C SER A 196 -12.59 17.73 -1.96
N VAL A 197 -11.56 16.89 -1.70
CA VAL A 197 -10.22 17.01 -2.30
C VAL A 197 -10.07 16.13 -3.53
N VAL A 198 -10.47 14.87 -3.41
CA VAL A 198 -10.59 13.91 -4.51
C VAL A 198 -12.02 13.41 -4.52
N PRO A 199 -12.84 13.79 -5.49
CA PRO A 199 -14.24 13.35 -5.55
C PRO A 199 -14.36 11.82 -5.56
N VAL A 200 -15.27 11.26 -4.77
CA VAL A 200 -15.53 9.81 -4.66
C VAL A 200 -15.77 9.15 -6.02
N ARG A 201 -16.25 9.94 -7.00
CA ARG A 201 -16.42 9.51 -8.39
C ARG A 201 -15.14 8.92 -8.98
N ALA A 202 -13.95 9.44 -8.58
CA ALA A 202 -12.68 8.93 -9.07
C ALA A 202 -12.48 7.42 -8.80
N THR A 203 -12.87 6.95 -7.61
CA THR A 203 -12.88 5.51 -7.29
C THR A 203 -14.05 4.79 -7.95
N ARG A 204 -15.25 5.38 -7.95
CA ARG A 204 -16.45 4.76 -8.54
C ARG A 204 -16.28 4.47 -10.02
N ASP A 205 -15.68 5.39 -10.77
CA ASP A 205 -15.40 5.20 -12.20
C ASP A 205 -14.46 3.99 -12.44
N MET A 206 -13.44 3.81 -11.58
CA MET A 206 -12.55 2.65 -11.65
C MET A 206 -13.25 1.32 -11.31
N ILE A 207 -14.08 1.31 -10.27
CA ILE A 207 -14.86 0.13 -9.89
C ILE A 207 -15.81 -0.26 -11.03
N THR A 208 -16.55 0.69 -11.58
CA THR A 208 -17.46 0.45 -12.72
C THR A 208 -16.72 -0.11 -13.94
N ALA A 209 -15.53 0.42 -14.25
CA ALA A 209 -14.72 -0.07 -15.37
C ALA A 209 -14.24 -1.52 -15.15
N LEU A 210 -13.83 -1.84 -13.91
CA LEU A 210 -13.45 -3.21 -13.55
C LEU A 210 -14.63 -4.18 -13.66
N GLU A 211 -15.80 -3.80 -13.14
CA GLU A 211 -17.02 -4.62 -13.23
C GLU A 211 -17.45 -4.83 -14.69
N THR A 212 -17.37 -3.78 -15.50
CA THR A 212 -17.66 -3.86 -16.96
C THR A 212 -16.69 -4.79 -17.67
N SER A 213 -15.44 -4.91 -17.20
CA SER A 213 -14.46 -5.87 -17.73
C SER A 213 -14.65 -7.30 -17.19
N GLY A 214 -15.73 -7.57 -16.46
CA GLY A 214 -16.05 -8.90 -15.91
C GLY A 214 -15.35 -9.22 -14.58
N ARG A 215 -14.72 -8.25 -13.93
CA ARG A 215 -14.03 -8.43 -12.65
C ARG A 215 -14.97 -8.15 -11.48
N LYS A 216 -14.55 -8.58 -10.28
CA LYS A 216 -15.33 -8.40 -9.03
C LYS A 216 -14.49 -7.67 -7.98
N PRO A 217 -14.19 -6.37 -8.17
CA PRO A 217 -13.49 -5.60 -7.16
C PRO A 217 -14.37 -5.43 -5.91
N LEU A 218 -13.73 -5.27 -4.75
CA LEU A 218 -14.39 -4.79 -3.55
C LEU A 218 -14.26 -3.27 -3.46
N ALA A 219 -15.30 -2.61 -2.96
CA ALA A 219 -15.26 -1.19 -2.66
C ALA A 219 -15.99 -0.90 -1.35
N THR A 220 -15.39 -0.05 -0.51
CA THR A 220 -16.02 0.46 0.70
C THR A 220 -16.07 1.98 0.62
N TYR A 221 -17.27 2.51 0.66
CA TYR A 221 -17.52 3.95 0.69
C TYR A 221 -17.99 4.34 2.09
N TYR A 222 -17.37 5.37 2.65
CA TYR A 222 -17.67 5.81 4.01
C TYR A 222 -18.60 7.03 3.99
N PRO A 223 -19.87 6.89 4.36
CA PRO A 223 -20.83 8.00 4.39
C PRO A 223 -20.38 9.12 5.31
N GLY A 224 -20.45 10.37 4.84
CA GLY A 224 -20.10 11.56 5.61
C GLY A 224 -18.60 11.76 5.88
N VAL A 225 -17.74 10.83 5.46
CA VAL A 225 -16.29 10.94 5.64
C VAL A 225 -15.67 11.73 4.50
N GLY A 226 -14.82 12.70 4.86
CA GLY A 226 -14.06 13.51 3.91
C GLY A 226 -12.82 12.81 3.38
N HIS A 227 -11.79 13.60 3.00
CA HIS A 227 -10.58 13.07 2.36
C HIS A 227 -9.81 12.08 3.23
N ASN A 228 -9.76 12.27 4.55
CA ASN A 228 -9.08 11.33 5.46
C ASN A 228 -9.92 10.07 5.70
N SER A 229 -10.09 9.26 4.67
CA SER A 229 -10.70 7.92 4.80
C SER A 229 -9.68 6.84 5.21
N TRP A 230 -8.38 7.10 5.05
CA TRP A 230 -7.32 6.12 5.31
C TRP A 230 -7.13 5.77 6.79
N THR A 231 -7.41 6.69 7.71
CA THR A 231 -7.24 6.42 9.16
C THR A 231 -8.11 5.25 9.60
N GLN A 232 -9.41 5.30 9.32
CA GLN A 232 -10.32 4.21 9.66
C GLN A 232 -10.11 2.98 8.79
N THR A 233 -9.67 3.15 7.53
CA THR A 233 -9.40 2.04 6.62
C THR A 233 -8.27 1.16 7.16
N TYR A 234 -7.11 1.73 7.49
CA TYR A 234 -5.99 0.95 8.02
C TYR A 234 -6.17 0.50 9.47
N ALA A 235 -7.05 1.16 10.24
CA ALA A 235 -7.43 0.70 11.58
C ALA A 235 -8.37 -0.51 11.55
N ASN A 236 -8.91 -0.88 10.38
CA ASN A 236 -9.81 -2.02 10.25
C ASN A 236 -9.02 -3.35 10.18
N PRO A 237 -9.09 -4.22 11.20
CA PRO A 237 -8.36 -5.49 11.20
C PRO A 237 -8.80 -6.45 10.09
N GLU A 238 -10.06 -6.35 9.63
CA GLU A 238 -10.55 -7.18 8.53
C GLU A 238 -9.88 -6.83 7.20
N LEU A 239 -9.55 -5.54 6.96
CA LEU A 239 -8.76 -5.17 5.80
C LEU A 239 -7.36 -5.79 5.87
N ILE A 240 -6.69 -5.65 7.01
CA ILE A 240 -5.33 -6.19 7.16
C ILE A 240 -5.35 -7.72 6.95
N ARG A 241 -6.31 -8.42 7.57
CA ARG A 241 -6.52 -9.85 7.34
C ARG A 241 -6.75 -10.16 5.87
N TRP A 242 -7.61 -9.40 5.20
CA TRP A 242 -7.92 -9.59 3.78
C TRP A 242 -6.66 -9.44 2.93
N ILE A 243 -5.83 -8.42 3.14
CA ILE A 243 -4.57 -8.22 2.41
C ILE A 243 -3.68 -9.46 2.53
N PHE A 244 -3.39 -9.89 3.77
CA PHE A 244 -2.41 -10.95 4.03
C PHE A 244 -2.92 -12.35 3.67
N THR A 245 -4.21 -12.54 3.39
CA THR A 245 -4.76 -13.80 2.86
C THR A 245 -4.69 -13.90 1.35
N GLN A 246 -4.47 -12.79 0.63
CA GLN A 246 -4.38 -12.84 -0.83
C GLN A 246 -3.03 -13.42 -1.29
N ARG A 247 -3.10 -14.17 -2.37
CA ARG A 247 -1.92 -14.71 -3.06
C ARG A 247 -2.11 -14.53 -4.56
N LYS A 248 -1.02 -14.21 -5.22
CA LYS A 248 -1.01 -14.25 -6.68
C LYS A 248 -1.18 -15.70 -7.14
N THR A 249 -2.11 -15.93 -8.05
CA THR A 249 -2.24 -17.18 -8.80
C THR A 249 -1.42 -17.08 -10.07
N ASP A 250 -0.70 -18.13 -10.40
CA ASP A 250 0.05 -18.27 -11.65
C ASP A 250 -0.87 -18.21 -12.87
#